data_11d6f8f0890b3bae13962fc726976395
#
_entry.id   11d6f8f0890b3bae13962fc726976395
#
_cell.length_a   1.000
_cell.length_b   1.000
_cell.length_c   1.000
_cell.angle_alpha   90.00
_cell.angle_beta   90.00
_cell.angle_gamma   90.00
#
_symmetry.space_group_name_H-M   'P 1'
#
loop_
_entity.id
_entity.type
_entity.pdbx_description
1 polymer ?
#
loop_
_entity_poly.entity_id
_entity_poly.type
_entity_poly.pdbx_seq_one_letter_code
_entity_poly.pdbx_strand_id
1 'polypeptide(L)'
;MDFSKAVRVTKEGTEIDVLVSPHSNSTGIQGIDGWRGRIIVKIRAPPEAGKANKELLELFSGLLGKAELGRGSTNRMKTIVVRMGREDVLRILEGIP
;
A
#
# COMPACT_ATOMS: atom_id res chain seq x y z
N MET A 1 -5.65 5.39 -13.25
CA MET A 1 -5.06 4.05 -13.10
C MET A 1 -5.99 3.22 -12.23
N ASP A 2 -6.24 1.99 -12.60
CA ASP A 2 -7.22 1.13 -11.93
C ASP A 2 -6.55 0.27 -10.85
N PHE A 3 -6.86 0.52 -9.60
CA PHE A 3 -6.32 -0.23 -8.47
C PHE A 3 -7.32 -1.24 -7.89
N SER A 4 -8.44 -1.46 -8.54
CA SER A 4 -9.54 -2.24 -7.98
C SER A 4 -9.15 -3.66 -7.57
N LYS A 5 -8.26 -4.30 -8.32
CA LYS A 5 -7.82 -5.67 -8.01
C LYS A 5 -6.96 -5.77 -6.76
N ALA A 6 -6.36 -4.65 -6.35
CA ALA A 6 -5.47 -4.63 -5.19
C ALA A 6 -6.19 -4.27 -3.89
N VAL A 7 -7.47 -3.93 -3.95
CA VAL A 7 -8.22 -3.41 -2.81
C VAL A 7 -9.47 -4.27 -2.57
N ARG A 8 -9.62 -4.76 -1.34
CA ARG A 8 -10.78 -5.59 -0.99
C ARG A 8 -11.26 -5.31 0.43
N VAL A 9 -12.54 -5.59 0.66
CA VAL A 9 -13.15 -5.45 1.98
C VAL A 9 -12.99 -6.75 2.77
N THR A 10 -12.63 -6.64 4.03
CA THR A 10 -12.56 -7.77 4.96
C THR A 10 -13.27 -7.39 6.26
N LYS A 11 -13.32 -8.34 7.20
CA LYS A 11 -13.90 -8.09 8.53
C LYS A 11 -13.16 -6.98 9.29
N GLU A 12 -11.89 -6.81 9.02
CA GLU A 12 -11.04 -5.86 9.74
C GLU A 12 -11.02 -4.46 9.11
N GLY A 13 -11.58 -4.34 7.90
CA GLY A 13 -11.60 -3.07 7.18
C GLY A 13 -11.34 -3.29 5.70
N THR A 14 -10.62 -2.37 5.09
CA THR A 14 -10.23 -2.48 3.70
C THR A 14 -8.76 -2.85 3.61
N GLU A 15 -8.45 -3.90 2.85
CA GLU A 15 -7.08 -4.36 2.63
C GLU A 15 -6.58 -3.90 1.28
N ILE A 16 -5.32 -3.47 1.27
CA ILE A 16 -4.66 -2.98 0.07
C ILE A 16 -3.38 -3.80 -0.12
N ASP A 17 -3.31 -4.54 -1.22
CA ASP A 17 -2.13 -5.32 -1.54
C ASP A 17 -1.11 -4.44 -2.24
N VAL A 18 0.12 -4.44 -1.74
CA VAL A 18 1.20 -3.62 -2.29
C VAL A 18 2.44 -4.45 -2.59
N LEU A 19 3.22 -3.96 -3.53
CA LEU A 19 4.54 -4.50 -3.85
C LEU A 19 5.53 -3.37 -3.60
N VAL A 20 6.40 -3.57 -2.61
CA VAL A 20 7.34 -2.54 -2.19
C VAL A 20 8.59 -2.57 -3.05
N SER A 21 9.00 -1.40 -3.53
CA SER A 21 10.27 -1.21 -4.24
C SER A 21 11.19 -0.38 -3.33
N PRO A 22 12.07 -1.03 -2.56
CA PRO A 22 12.95 -0.33 -1.62
C PRO A 22 14.13 0.33 -2.33
N HIS A 23 14.90 1.12 -1.60
CA HIS A 23 16.07 1.85 -2.15
C HIS A 23 15.71 2.76 -3.32
N SER A 24 14.48 3.25 -3.36
CA SER A 24 14.06 4.17 -4.41
C SER A 24 14.51 5.58 -4.10
N ASN A 25 14.52 6.43 -5.12
CA ASN A 25 14.91 7.84 -4.97
C ASN A 25 13.83 8.68 -4.28
N SER A 26 12.61 8.19 -4.27
CA SER A 26 11.48 8.89 -3.66
C SER A 26 10.49 7.90 -3.07
N THR A 27 9.63 8.39 -2.20
CA THR A 27 8.55 7.61 -1.61
C THR A 27 7.23 7.98 -2.29
N GLY A 28 6.47 6.98 -2.70
CA GLY A 28 5.17 7.23 -3.31
C GLY A 28 4.63 6.05 -4.09
N ILE A 29 3.40 6.22 -4.55
CA ILE A 29 2.74 5.21 -5.37
C ILE A 29 3.22 5.36 -6.81
N GLN A 30 3.77 4.28 -7.35
CA GLN A 30 4.30 4.28 -8.71
C GLN A 30 3.27 3.83 -9.74
N GLY A 31 2.49 2.81 -9.41
CA GLY A 31 1.54 2.25 -10.36
C GLY A 31 0.99 0.93 -9.87
N ILE A 32 0.58 0.09 -10.79
CA ILE A 32 0.01 -1.22 -10.50
C ILE A 32 0.79 -2.30 -11.23
N ASP A 33 1.08 -3.40 -10.53
CA ASP A 33 1.55 -4.63 -11.14
C ASP A 33 0.30 -5.44 -11.47
N GLY A 34 -0.11 -5.42 -12.73
CA GLY A 34 -1.34 -6.08 -13.16
C GLY A 34 -1.28 -7.58 -13.08
N TRP A 35 -0.09 -8.15 -13.16
CA TRP A 35 0.11 -9.59 -13.06
C TRP A 35 -0.13 -10.07 -11.63
N ARG A 36 0.42 -9.36 -10.65
CA ARG A 36 0.29 -9.72 -9.23
C ARG A 36 -0.95 -9.11 -8.56
N GLY A 37 -1.59 -8.14 -9.19
CA GLY A 37 -2.72 -7.42 -8.58
C GLY A 37 -2.27 -6.62 -7.38
N ARG A 38 -1.09 -5.97 -7.44
CA ARG A 38 -0.53 -5.23 -6.32
C ARG A 38 -0.13 -3.83 -6.76
N ILE A 39 -0.37 -2.87 -5.87
CA ILE A 39 0.06 -1.49 -6.11
C ILE A 39 1.56 -1.39 -5.85
N ILE A 40 2.30 -0.89 -6.82
CA ILE A 40 3.74 -0.71 -6.69
C ILE A 40 4.01 0.58 -5.91
N VAL A 41 4.71 0.44 -4.79
CA VAL A 41 5.02 1.56 -3.88
C VAL A 41 6.52 1.70 -3.75
N LYS A 42 7.03 2.88 -4.09
CA LYS A 42 8.44 3.20 -3.92
C LYS A 42 8.69 3.63 -2.49
N ILE A 43 9.75 3.10 -1.90
CA ILE A 43 10.17 3.41 -0.53
C ILE A 43 11.66 3.72 -0.56
N ARG A 44 12.08 4.80 0.10
CA ARG A 44 13.49 5.19 0.16
C ARG A 44 14.30 4.27 1.05
N ALA A 45 13.69 3.80 2.13
CA ALA A 45 14.39 3.00 3.12
C ALA A 45 14.91 1.70 2.53
N PRO A 46 16.02 1.16 3.07
CA PRO A 46 16.49 -0.17 2.67
C PRO A 46 15.51 -1.23 3.15
N PRO A 47 15.57 -2.46 2.59
CA PRO A 47 14.64 -3.52 2.95
C PRO A 47 14.93 -4.14 4.32
N GLU A 48 15.45 -3.36 5.25
CA GLU A 48 15.71 -3.81 6.60
C GLU A 48 14.44 -3.74 7.43
N ALA A 49 14.28 -4.73 8.30
CA ALA A 49 13.08 -4.87 9.13
C ALA A 49 12.77 -3.57 9.89
N GLY A 50 11.56 -3.14 9.84
CA GLY A 50 11.06 -1.99 10.56
C GLY A 50 11.15 -0.69 9.81
N LYS A 51 12.23 -0.39 9.13
CA LYS A 51 12.41 0.90 8.45
C LYS A 51 11.50 1.05 7.24
N ALA A 52 11.51 0.07 6.34
CA ALA A 52 10.67 0.09 5.16
C ALA A 52 9.19 0.01 5.54
N ASN A 53 8.85 -0.83 6.52
CA ASN A 53 7.48 -0.96 7.00
C ASN A 53 6.98 0.35 7.60
N LYS A 54 7.81 1.00 8.39
CA LYS A 54 7.45 2.29 9.00
C LYS A 54 7.15 3.34 7.94
N GLU A 55 8.02 3.46 6.96
CA GLU A 55 7.84 4.44 5.87
C GLU A 55 6.59 4.13 5.05
N LEU A 56 6.35 2.86 4.76
CA LEU A 56 5.16 2.40 4.04
C LEU A 56 3.88 2.78 4.78
N LEU A 57 3.84 2.52 6.08
CA LEU A 57 2.66 2.84 6.90
C LEU A 57 2.47 4.34 7.05
N GLU A 58 3.55 5.10 7.15
CA GLU A 58 3.46 6.56 7.19
C GLU A 58 2.85 7.11 5.89
N LEU A 59 3.26 6.58 4.75
CA LEU A 59 2.70 6.99 3.46
C LEU A 59 1.19 6.74 3.41
N PHE A 60 0.77 5.52 3.72
CA PHE A 60 -0.65 5.18 3.66
C PHE A 60 -1.48 5.86 4.75
N SER A 61 -0.91 6.07 5.92
CA SER A 61 -1.61 6.82 6.99
C SER A 61 -1.84 8.28 6.58
N GLY A 62 -0.88 8.87 5.88
CA GLY A 62 -1.05 10.23 5.36
C GLY A 62 -2.13 10.34 4.31
N LEU A 63 -2.35 9.28 3.53
CA LEU A 63 -3.34 9.27 2.46
C LEU A 63 -4.72 8.84 2.94
N LEU A 64 -4.80 7.82 3.80
CA LEU A 64 -6.04 7.12 4.10
C LEU A 64 -6.41 7.08 5.57
N GLY A 65 -5.65 7.77 6.42
CA GLY A 65 -5.84 7.67 7.86
C GLY A 65 -5.09 6.45 8.40
N LYS A 66 -5.33 6.10 9.65
CA LYS A 66 -4.58 5.05 10.33
C LYS A 66 -4.46 3.78 9.49
N ALA A 67 -3.22 3.35 9.27
CA ALA A 67 -2.90 2.17 8.49
C ALA A 67 -2.06 1.20 9.32
N GLU A 68 -2.32 -0.09 9.13
CA GLU A 68 -1.61 -1.16 9.82
C GLU A 68 -1.18 -2.21 8.81
N LEU A 69 -0.13 -2.97 9.14
CA LEU A 69 0.26 -4.12 8.33
C LEU A 69 -0.71 -5.27 8.57
N GLY A 70 -1.19 -5.85 7.49
CA GLY A 70 -2.04 -7.02 7.54
C GLY A 70 -1.23 -8.30 7.55
N ARG A 71 -1.96 -9.43 7.64
CA ARG A 71 -1.36 -10.76 7.61
C ARG A 71 -0.77 -11.06 6.24
N GLY A 72 0.19 -11.97 6.24
CA GLY A 72 0.79 -12.45 5.00
C GLY A 72 1.80 -11.50 4.39
N SER A 73 2.15 -10.43 5.09
CA SER A 73 3.17 -9.50 4.61
C SER A 73 4.54 -10.15 4.74
N THR A 74 5.20 -10.35 3.60
CA THR A 74 6.54 -10.95 3.56
C THR A 74 7.39 -10.19 2.53
N ASN A 75 8.67 -10.03 2.83
CA ASN A 75 9.60 -9.38 1.90
C ASN A 75 9.01 -8.11 1.28
N ARG A 76 8.82 -8.09 -0.03
CA ARG A 76 8.32 -6.93 -0.77
C ARG A 76 6.80 -6.94 -0.93
N MET A 77 6.15 -8.07 -0.72
CA MET A 77 4.70 -8.20 -0.83
C MET A 77 4.08 -7.94 0.53
N LYS A 78 3.37 -6.83 0.66
CA LYS A 78 2.75 -6.42 1.91
C LYS A 78 1.26 -6.22 1.70
N THR A 79 0.50 -6.24 2.79
CA THR A 79 -0.91 -5.90 2.79
C THR A 79 -1.12 -4.82 3.84
N ILE A 80 -1.79 -3.75 3.45
CA ILE A 80 -2.09 -2.63 4.34
C ILE A 80 -3.57 -2.71 4.70
N VAL A 81 -3.89 -2.54 5.98
CA VAL A 81 -5.27 -2.53 6.45
C VAL A 81 -5.62 -1.12 6.92
N VAL A 82 -6.72 -0.59 6.38
CA VAL A 82 -7.25 0.72 6.80
C VAL A 82 -8.73 0.57 7.13
N ARG A 83 -9.25 1.50 7.91
CA ARG A 83 -10.67 1.46 8.31
C ARG A 83 -11.60 2.16 7.33
N MET A 84 -11.05 2.88 6.38
CA MET A 84 -11.82 3.58 5.36
C MET A 84 -12.50 2.57 4.43
N GLY A 85 -13.71 2.89 3.94
CA GLY A 85 -14.42 2.04 3.01
C GLY A 85 -13.70 1.92 1.67
N ARG A 86 -13.94 0.79 0.98
CA ARG A 86 -13.23 0.47 -0.27
C ARG A 86 -13.39 1.56 -1.33
N GLU A 87 -14.60 2.08 -1.52
CA GLU A 87 -14.85 3.10 -2.54
C GLU A 87 -14.07 4.38 -2.28
N ASP A 88 -13.97 4.78 -1.00
CA ASP A 88 -13.22 5.97 -0.62
C ASP A 88 -11.72 5.73 -0.82
N VAL A 89 -11.23 4.54 -0.48
CA VAL A 89 -9.83 4.17 -0.70
C VAL A 89 -9.49 4.27 -2.18
N LEU A 90 -10.31 3.68 -3.05
CA LEU A 90 -10.07 3.71 -4.48
C LEU A 90 -10.11 5.14 -5.03
N ARG A 91 -11.08 5.93 -4.58
CA ARG A 91 -11.21 7.32 -5.03
C ARG A 91 -9.95 8.13 -4.69
N ILE A 92 -9.44 7.96 -3.49
CA ILE A 92 -8.24 8.68 -3.06
C ILE A 92 -7.00 8.19 -3.80
N LEU A 93 -6.80 6.89 -3.86
CA LEU A 93 -5.60 6.33 -4.50
C LEU A 93 -5.58 6.59 -6.00
N GLU A 94 -6.72 6.47 -6.67
CA GLU A 94 -6.80 6.69 -8.11
C GLU A 94 -6.79 8.17 -8.48
N GLY A 95 -6.99 9.04 -7.52
CA GLY A 95 -6.90 10.49 -7.71
C GLY A 95 -5.50 11.06 -7.57
N ILE A 96 -4.51 10.25 -7.21
CA ILE A 96 -3.12 10.70 -7.09
C ILE A 96 -2.55 10.91 -8.50
N PRO A 97 -1.95 12.09 -8.78
CA PRO A 97 -1.40 12.40 -10.10
C PRO A 97 -0.25 11.48 -10.52
#